data_8896cbe84c3c4ff7acd5480141f13bdc
#
_entry.id   8896cbe84c3c4ff7acd5480141f13bdc
#
_cell.length_a   1.000
_cell.length_b   1.000
_cell.length_c   1.000
_cell.angle_alpha   90.00
_cell.angle_beta   90.00
_cell.angle_gamma   90.00
#
_symmetry.space_group_name_H-M   'P 1'
#
loop_
_entity.id
_entity.type
_entity.pdbx_description
1 polymer ?
#
loop_
_entity_poly.entity_id
_entity_poly.type
_entity_poly.pdbx_seq_one_letter_code
_entity_poly.pdbx_strand_id
1 'polypeptide(L)'
;MRTWYRSTIGGLPKMYWFLWTGMLINRVGGFVALVLSLYLTSDRGLKPSAAGLVVGLYGIGGIAGVLLGGVLADRWGRRPTLLLAHFGAVVFLAGLALTTHIPTIAALAALLGLMHAMPGPAFVAAIVDVVPDRDRSRAFNLQFWAFNLGMAAASLIAGLLAEVSFALLFAVDAAGTLVTAVLLLWKVHETKPPARPAAPEEAEEPQGGLHTALTDRAFLSFVGLSLLLAIVTLQSSTILPLAITADGLRPTVYGSVVAYAGLLIVAGQLFVPKLIDRWRKGTTLAVANVFLGLGFACVALAADVPGYLLAATVWTVGSMLAAPPNAAVIAELSPEALRGRYQSVFYLIFPAASFIAPAAGGASLEFLGDWHWVICGGLGAVAAAGHLLIQPARERRVSAERERLEIPVAG
;
A
#
# COMPACT_ATOMS: atom_id res chain seq x y z
N MET A 1 -8.10 -27.50 16.70
CA MET A 1 -6.78 -26.97 16.28
C MET A 1 -6.16 -27.71 15.08
N ARG A 2 -6.09 -29.04 15.02
CA ARG A 2 -5.50 -29.77 13.87
C ARG A 2 -6.22 -29.53 12.53
N THR A 3 -7.53 -29.42 12.50
CA THR A 3 -8.33 -29.11 11.29
C THR A 3 -8.09 -27.68 10.82
N TRP A 4 -8.11 -26.72 11.72
CA TRP A 4 -7.81 -25.29 11.41
C TRP A 4 -6.37 -25.12 10.87
N TYR A 5 -5.38 -25.75 11.49
CA TYR A 5 -3.99 -25.71 11.02
C TYR A 5 -3.86 -26.26 9.58
N ARG A 6 -4.51 -27.42 9.28
CA ARG A 6 -4.49 -27.99 7.94
C ARG A 6 -5.21 -27.13 6.91
N SER A 7 -6.31 -26.48 7.28
CA SER A 7 -7.08 -25.64 6.36
C SER A 7 -6.46 -24.25 6.14
N THR A 8 -5.67 -23.72 7.09
CA THR A 8 -5.12 -22.37 7.04
C THR A 8 -3.66 -22.33 6.60
N ILE A 9 -2.82 -23.19 7.17
CA ILE A 9 -1.35 -23.17 7.00
C ILE A 9 -0.85 -24.42 6.25
N GLY A 10 -1.48 -25.58 6.44
CA GLY A 10 -1.01 -26.85 5.92
C GLY A 10 -1.16 -27.00 4.40
N GLY A 11 -0.23 -27.73 3.76
CA GLY A 11 -0.34 -28.13 2.34
C GLY A 11 0.18 -27.12 1.33
N LEU A 12 0.64 -25.92 1.73
CA LEU A 12 1.30 -24.97 0.83
C LEU A 12 2.74 -25.43 0.54
N PRO A 13 3.27 -25.19 -0.67
CA PRO A 13 4.63 -25.59 -1.06
C PRO A 13 5.70 -24.96 -0.17
N LYS A 14 6.82 -25.66 0.04
CA LYS A 14 7.96 -25.14 0.83
C LYS A 14 8.49 -23.82 0.27
N MET A 15 8.50 -23.68 -1.05
CA MET A 15 8.93 -22.45 -1.74
C MET A 15 8.08 -21.25 -1.34
N TYR A 16 6.76 -21.41 -1.22
CA TYR A 16 5.87 -20.35 -0.75
C TYR A 16 6.27 -19.86 0.64
N TRP A 17 6.64 -20.76 1.56
CA TRP A 17 7.04 -20.37 2.92
C TRP A 17 8.36 -19.60 2.95
N PHE A 18 9.30 -19.88 2.04
CA PHE A 18 10.52 -19.07 1.92
C PHE A 18 10.21 -17.66 1.39
N LEU A 19 9.34 -17.56 0.39
CA LEU A 19 8.86 -16.26 -0.12
C LEU A 19 8.13 -15.49 0.98
N TRP A 20 7.22 -16.13 1.71
CA TRP A 20 6.45 -15.54 2.79
C TRP A 20 7.33 -15.06 3.95
N THR A 21 8.30 -15.86 4.36
CA THR A 21 9.25 -15.49 5.41
C THR A 21 10.12 -14.31 4.98
N GLY A 22 10.61 -14.32 3.74
CA GLY A 22 11.36 -13.19 3.20
C GLY A 22 10.55 -11.91 3.18
N MET A 23 9.27 -11.97 2.76
CA MET A 23 8.36 -10.82 2.80
C MET A 23 8.14 -10.31 4.22
N LEU A 24 7.92 -11.20 5.19
CA LEU A 24 7.71 -10.83 6.59
C LEU A 24 8.96 -10.13 7.17
N ILE A 25 10.14 -10.72 6.99
CA ILE A 25 11.41 -10.14 7.46
C ILE A 25 11.63 -8.76 6.84
N ASN A 26 11.48 -8.64 5.52
CA ASN A 26 11.61 -7.38 4.81
C ASN A 26 10.60 -6.34 5.31
N ARG A 27 9.37 -6.75 5.61
CA ARG A 27 8.35 -5.83 6.10
C ARG A 27 8.59 -5.41 7.54
N VAL A 28 9.04 -6.31 8.41
CA VAL A 28 9.44 -6.00 9.80
C VAL A 28 10.66 -5.08 9.84
N GLY A 29 11.58 -5.20 8.88
CA GLY A 29 12.77 -4.36 8.74
C GLY A 29 12.56 -3.06 7.96
N GLY A 30 11.41 -2.85 7.30
CA GLY A 30 11.16 -1.72 6.41
C GLY A 30 10.75 -0.44 7.15
N PHE A 31 11.69 0.24 7.80
CA PHE A 31 11.44 1.38 8.68
C PHE A 31 11.47 2.72 7.96
N VAL A 32 12.30 2.89 6.93
CA VAL A 32 12.58 4.19 6.30
C VAL A 32 11.31 4.89 5.85
N ALA A 33 10.40 4.18 5.19
CA ALA A 33 9.15 4.77 4.72
C ALA A 33 8.27 5.35 5.84
N LEU A 34 8.42 4.85 7.09
CA LEU A 34 7.64 5.29 8.25
C LEU A 34 8.22 6.52 8.94
N VAL A 35 9.54 6.71 8.86
CA VAL A 35 10.23 7.76 9.65
C VAL A 35 11.10 8.69 8.80
N LEU A 36 11.09 8.56 7.48
CA LEU A 36 11.91 9.41 6.61
C LEU A 36 11.56 10.89 6.77
N SER A 37 10.28 11.24 6.90
CA SER A 37 9.86 12.61 7.17
C SER A 37 10.40 13.13 8.51
N LEU A 38 10.33 12.29 9.55
CA LEU A 38 10.84 12.63 10.88
C LEU A 38 12.37 12.80 10.87
N TYR A 39 13.11 11.89 10.21
CA TYR A 39 14.56 12.01 10.02
C TYR A 39 14.93 13.36 9.37
N LEU A 40 14.25 13.72 8.29
CA LEU A 40 14.54 14.94 7.54
C LEU A 40 14.25 16.20 8.35
N THR A 41 13.20 16.19 9.17
CA THR A 41 12.85 17.37 9.99
C THR A 41 13.63 17.43 11.29
N SER A 42 13.67 16.34 12.08
CA SER A 42 14.25 16.35 13.42
C SER A 42 15.78 16.25 13.42
N ASP A 43 16.38 15.50 12.50
CA ASP A 43 17.83 15.27 12.46
C ASP A 43 18.53 16.14 11.42
N ARG A 44 17.88 16.46 10.29
CA ARG A 44 18.44 17.28 9.22
C ARG A 44 17.94 18.73 9.21
N GLY A 45 16.97 19.06 10.06
CA GLY A 45 16.47 20.42 10.23
C GLY A 45 15.71 20.96 9.01
N LEU A 46 15.21 20.09 8.12
CA LEU A 46 14.41 20.53 6.99
C LEU A 46 13.03 20.98 7.46
N LYS A 47 12.48 21.96 6.75
CA LYS A 47 11.07 22.33 6.91
C LYS A 47 10.15 21.21 6.42
N PRO A 48 8.93 21.07 6.96
CA PRO A 48 7.99 20.02 6.57
C PRO A 48 7.72 19.93 5.06
N SER A 49 7.65 21.05 4.35
CA SER A 49 7.48 21.10 2.89
C SER A 49 8.64 20.44 2.14
N ALA A 50 9.89 20.80 2.52
CA ALA A 50 11.09 20.24 1.91
C ALA A 50 11.24 18.73 2.23
N ALA A 51 10.96 18.33 3.47
CA ALA A 51 10.93 16.94 3.89
C ALA A 51 9.86 16.16 3.11
N GLY A 52 8.67 16.73 2.97
CA GLY A 52 7.57 16.13 2.19
C GLY A 52 7.91 15.92 0.72
N LEU A 53 8.64 16.86 0.10
CA LEU A 53 9.14 16.69 -1.28
C LEU A 53 10.14 15.53 -1.39
N VAL A 54 11.09 15.42 -0.46
CA VAL A 54 12.06 14.31 -0.47
C VAL A 54 11.36 12.96 -0.27
N VAL A 55 10.39 12.89 0.65
CA VAL A 55 9.55 11.68 0.82
C VAL A 55 8.70 11.41 -0.43
N GLY A 56 8.23 12.47 -1.10
CA GLY A 56 7.55 12.36 -2.39
C GLY A 56 8.43 11.74 -3.48
N LEU A 57 9.72 12.09 -3.52
CA LEU A 57 10.67 11.47 -4.46
C LEU A 57 10.82 9.95 -4.23
N TYR A 58 10.78 9.49 -2.97
CA TYR A 58 10.68 8.06 -2.68
C TYR A 58 9.43 7.44 -3.32
N GLY A 59 8.29 8.13 -3.27
CA GLY A 59 7.05 7.70 -3.94
C GLY A 59 7.20 7.63 -5.47
N ILE A 60 7.84 8.63 -6.10
CA ILE A 60 8.15 8.62 -7.55
C ILE A 60 9.04 7.41 -7.92
N GLY A 61 10.10 7.19 -7.12
CA GLY A 61 10.92 5.99 -7.26
C GLY A 61 10.09 4.72 -7.20
N GLY A 62 9.12 4.67 -6.27
CA GLY A 62 8.17 3.56 -6.14
C GLY A 62 7.34 3.30 -7.39
N ILE A 63 6.86 4.36 -8.08
CA ILE A 63 6.16 4.22 -9.37
C ILE A 63 7.06 3.52 -10.39
N ALA A 64 8.28 4.04 -10.57
CA ALA A 64 9.25 3.44 -11.48
C ALA A 64 9.59 1.99 -11.09
N GLY A 65 9.71 1.73 -9.77
CA GLY A 65 9.99 0.41 -9.21
C GLY A 65 8.93 -0.63 -9.54
N VAL A 66 7.64 -0.30 -9.38
CA VAL A 66 6.54 -1.22 -9.74
C VAL A 66 6.56 -1.53 -11.24
N LEU A 67 6.70 -0.50 -12.08
CA LEU A 67 6.71 -0.68 -13.54
C LEU A 67 7.90 -1.52 -14.01
N LEU A 68 9.11 -1.17 -13.57
CA LEU A 68 10.32 -1.91 -13.91
C LEU A 68 10.30 -3.32 -13.31
N GLY A 69 9.80 -3.47 -12.08
CA GLY A 69 9.70 -4.76 -11.40
C GLY A 69 8.83 -5.76 -12.15
N GLY A 70 7.71 -5.32 -12.71
CA GLY A 70 6.87 -6.15 -13.58
C GLY A 70 7.60 -6.60 -14.83
N VAL A 71 8.19 -5.64 -15.55
CA VAL A 71 8.93 -5.93 -16.79
C VAL A 71 10.13 -6.85 -16.54
N LEU A 72 10.91 -6.58 -15.50
CA LEU A 72 12.08 -7.39 -15.18
C LEU A 72 11.68 -8.80 -14.70
N ALA A 73 10.64 -8.91 -13.88
CA ALA A 73 10.14 -10.22 -13.45
C ALA A 73 9.71 -11.08 -14.64
N ASP A 74 9.12 -10.49 -15.69
CA ASP A 74 8.71 -11.22 -16.88
C ASP A 74 9.86 -11.51 -17.84
N ARG A 75 10.81 -10.58 -17.99
CA ARG A 75 11.94 -10.75 -18.93
C ARG A 75 13.10 -11.55 -18.34
N TRP A 76 13.60 -11.15 -17.17
CA TRP A 76 14.77 -11.76 -16.51
C TRP A 76 14.40 -12.94 -15.62
N GLY A 77 13.19 -12.91 -15.03
CA GLY A 77 12.72 -13.89 -14.07
C GLY A 77 12.42 -13.28 -12.71
N ARG A 78 11.70 -14.04 -11.90
CA ARG A 78 11.24 -13.58 -10.58
C ARG A 78 12.41 -13.43 -9.62
N ARG A 79 13.27 -14.46 -9.55
CA ARG A 79 14.42 -14.50 -8.63
C ARG A 79 15.44 -13.39 -8.89
N PRO A 80 15.97 -13.15 -10.10
CA PRO A 80 16.92 -12.07 -10.37
C PRO A 80 16.35 -10.70 -10.02
N THR A 81 15.07 -10.45 -10.31
CA THR A 81 14.39 -9.19 -9.99
C THR A 81 14.31 -8.97 -8.48
N LEU A 82 13.94 -10.01 -7.70
CA LEU A 82 13.91 -9.94 -6.25
C LEU A 82 15.31 -9.68 -5.66
N LEU A 83 16.34 -10.34 -6.17
CA LEU A 83 17.73 -10.17 -5.70
C LEU A 83 18.26 -8.78 -6.01
N LEU A 84 18.04 -8.28 -7.25
CA LEU A 84 18.44 -6.93 -7.64
C LEU A 84 17.81 -5.89 -6.71
N ALA A 85 16.52 -6.01 -6.46
CA ALA A 85 15.78 -5.07 -5.63
C ALA A 85 16.30 -5.05 -4.17
N HIS A 86 16.50 -6.22 -3.56
CA HIS A 86 16.93 -6.29 -2.16
C HIS A 86 18.40 -5.89 -2.00
N PHE A 87 19.31 -6.35 -2.85
CA PHE A 87 20.71 -5.90 -2.79
C PHE A 87 20.86 -4.42 -3.10
N GLY A 88 20.12 -3.89 -4.09
CA GLY A 88 20.09 -2.46 -4.38
C GLY A 88 19.57 -1.63 -3.19
N ALA A 89 18.50 -2.09 -2.52
CA ALA A 89 17.99 -1.44 -1.33
C ALA A 89 19.03 -1.39 -0.19
N VAL A 90 19.79 -2.49 0.04
CA VAL A 90 20.88 -2.50 1.03
C VAL A 90 21.92 -1.42 0.75
N VAL A 91 22.34 -1.28 -0.52
CA VAL A 91 23.32 -0.26 -0.93
C VAL A 91 22.79 1.16 -0.66
N PHE A 92 21.53 1.44 -1.02
CA PHE A 92 20.95 2.77 -0.82
C PHE A 92 20.65 3.08 0.65
N LEU A 93 20.26 2.08 1.45
CA LEU A 93 20.12 2.22 2.90
C LEU A 93 21.45 2.52 3.59
N ALA A 94 22.52 1.82 3.20
CA ALA A 94 23.87 2.10 3.67
C ALA A 94 24.30 3.53 3.27
N GLY A 95 23.99 3.96 2.05
CA GLY A 95 24.22 5.33 1.60
C GLY A 95 23.50 6.37 2.46
N LEU A 96 22.23 6.13 2.81
CA LEU A 96 21.45 7.00 3.69
C LEU A 96 22.04 7.08 5.11
N ALA A 97 22.55 5.96 5.63
CA ALA A 97 23.20 5.93 6.94
C ALA A 97 24.50 6.76 6.99
N LEU A 98 25.19 6.90 5.86
CA LEU A 98 26.52 7.52 5.79
C LEU A 98 26.51 8.98 5.31
N THR A 99 25.44 9.43 4.63
CA THR A 99 25.38 10.78 4.05
C THR A 99 24.58 11.76 4.89
N THR A 100 25.05 13.02 4.89
CA THR A 100 24.32 14.16 5.49
C THR A 100 23.91 15.20 4.45
N HIS A 101 24.34 15.02 3.19
CA HIS A 101 24.09 15.97 2.11
C HIS A 101 22.69 15.81 1.54
N ILE A 102 21.83 16.81 1.69
CA ILE A 102 20.39 16.73 1.36
C ILE A 102 20.10 16.29 -0.09
N PRO A 103 20.74 16.86 -1.13
CA PRO A 103 20.53 16.38 -2.50
C PRO A 103 20.86 14.90 -2.70
N THR A 104 21.89 14.40 -2.02
CA THR A 104 22.25 12.97 -2.04
C THR A 104 21.20 12.14 -1.33
N ILE A 105 20.70 12.59 -0.17
CA ILE A 105 19.59 11.93 0.54
C ILE A 105 18.36 11.85 -0.35
N ALA A 106 18.00 12.93 -1.06
CA ALA A 106 16.86 12.95 -1.97
C ALA A 106 17.01 11.95 -3.13
N ALA A 107 18.20 11.89 -3.74
CA ALA A 107 18.48 10.92 -4.80
C ALA A 107 18.44 9.47 -4.27
N LEU A 108 19.06 9.21 -3.12
CA LEU A 108 19.04 7.89 -2.48
C LEU A 108 17.63 7.48 -2.06
N ALA A 109 16.80 8.41 -1.57
CA ALA A 109 15.41 8.16 -1.24
C ALA A 109 14.60 7.74 -2.49
N ALA A 110 14.77 8.42 -3.61
CA ALA A 110 14.12 8.03 -4.88
C ALA A 110 14.55 6.64 -5.35
N LEU A 111 15.85 6.35 -5.33
CA LEU A 111 16.41 5.06 -5.70
C LEU A 111 15.98 3.94 -4.75
N LEU A 112 15.91 4.24 -3.45
CA LEU A 112 15.41 3.30 -2.45
C LEU A 112 13.93 3.00 -2.66
N GLY A 113 13.11 4.01 -2.97
CA GLY A 113 11.70 3.83 -3.30
C GLY A 113 11.51 2.91 -4.50
N LEU A 114 12.35 3.06 -5.53
CA LEU A 114 12.39 2.17 -6.70
C LEU A 114 12.68 0.73 -6.28
N MET A 115 13.73 0.52 -5.47
CA MET A 115 14.11 -0.83 -5.01
C MET A 115 13.06 -1.45 -4.08
N HIS A 116 12.42 -0.67 -3.23
CA HIS A 116 11.39 -1.17 -2.29
C HIS A 116 10.08 -1.56 -2.99
N ALA A 117 9.72 -0.91 -4.09
CA ALA A 117 8.49 -1.21 -4.83
C ALA A 117 8.67 -2.31 -5.89
N MET A 118 9.88 -2.45 -6.44
CA MET A 118 10.21 -3.42 -7.49
C MET A 118 9.88 -4.88 -7.14
N PRO A 119 10.07 -5.37 -5.90
CA PRO A 119 9.77 -6.77 -5.55
C PRO A 119 8.29 -7.12 -5.61
N GLY A 120 7.37 -6.15 -5.48
CA GLY A 120 5.94 -6.40 -5.38
C GLY A 120 5.39 -7.29 -6.51
N PRO A 121 5.49 -6.89 -7.79
CA PRO A 121 5.05 -7.71 -8.92
C PRO A 121 5.76 -9.08 -8.99
N ALA A 122 7.06 -9.11 -8.69
CA ALA A 122 7.84 -10.34 -8.74
C ALA A 122 7.41 -11.35 -7.65
N PHE A 123 7.10 -10.89 -6.43
CA PHE A 123 6.54 -11.74 -5.36
C PHE A 123 5.18 -12.30 -5.74
N VAL A 124 4.28 -11.46 -6.27
CA VAL A 124 2.95 -11.91 -6.71
C VAL A 124 3.08 -12.98 -7.79
N ALA A 125 3.92 -12.74 -8.82
CA ALA A 125 4.17 -13.69 -9.88
C ALA A 125 4.76 -15.00 -9.34
N ALA A 126 5.77 -14.94 -8.47
CA ALA A 126 6.39 -16.13 -7.87
C ALA A 126 5.37 -16.95 -7.04
N ILE A 127 4.47 -16.30 -6.29
CA ILE A 127 3.42 -17.00 -5.55
C ILE A 127 2.45 -17.70 -6.50
N VAL A 128 2.04 -17.02 -7.58
CA VAL A 128 1.16 -17.62 -8.61
C VAL A 128 1.82 -18.80 -9.29
N ASP A 129 3.12 -18.72 -9.56
CA ASP A 129 3.89 -19.78 -10.22
C ASP A 129 4.04 -21.04 -9.35
N VAL A 130 4.15 -20.90 -8.01
CA VAL A 130 4.42 -22.02 -7.10
C VAL A 130 3.21 -22.57 -6.38
N VAL A 131 2.12 -21.78 -6.25
CA VAL A 131 0.93 -22.17 -5.50
C VAL A 131 -0.18 -22.64 -6.46
N PRO A 132 -0.74 -23.85 -6.27
CA PRO A 132 -1.86 -24.32 -7.06
C PRO A 132 -3.07 -23.38 -6.99
N ASP A 133 -3.84 -23.26 -8.07
CA ASP A 133 -4.97 -22.33 -8.22
C ASP A 133 -5.95 -22.37 -7.05
N ARG A 134 -6.32 -23.57 -6.61
CA ARG A 134 -7.23 -23.81 -5.49
C ARG A 134 -6.77 -23.22 -4.17
N ASP A 135 -5.45 -23.01 -4.00
CA ASP A 135 -4.82 -22.55 -2.76
C ASP A 135 -4.37 -21.09 -2.82
N ARG A 136 -4.42 -20.43 -4.00
CA ARG A 136 -3.95 -19.04 -4.20
C ARG A 136 -4.63 -18.03 -3.29
N SER A 137 -5.97 -18.11 -3.15
CA SER A 137 -6.71 -17.21 -2.25
C SER A 137 -6.19 -17.29 -0.82
N ARG A 138 -5.91 -18.51 -0.35
CA ARG A 138 -5.33 -18.75 0.98
C ARG A 138 -3.91 -18.19 1.10
N ALA A 139 -3.06 -18.37 0.08
CA ALA A 139 -1.71 -17.84 0.05
C ALA A 139 -1.71 -16.30 0.12
N PHE A 140 -2.55 -15.63 -0.67
CA PHE A 140 -2.68 -14.18 -0.62
C PHE A 140 -3.25 -13.66 0.71
N ASN A 141 -4.17 -14.38 1.35
CA ASN A 141 -4.63 -14.04 2.69
C ASN A 141 -3.48 -14.10 3.73
N LEU A 142 -2.65 -15.15 3.67
CA LEU A 142 -1.48 -15.25 4.55
C LEU A 142 -0.44 -14.16 4.24
N GLN A 143 -0.26 -13.77 2.98
CA GLN A 143 0.57 -12.64 2.59
C GLN A 143 0.05 -11.33 3.20
N PHE A 144 -1.26 -11.09 3.14
CA PHE A 144 -1.89 -9.92 3.76
C PHE A 144 -1.66 -9.88 5.27
N TRP A 145 -1.70 -11.04 5.95
CA TRP A 145 -1.35 -11.16 7.36
C TRP A 145 0.11 -10.80 7.63
N ALA A 146 1.05 -11.32 6.82
CA ALA A 146 2.47 -10.97 6.94
C ALA A 146 2.69 -9.47 6.77
N PHE A 147 1.99 -8.84 5.83
CA PHE A 147 2.07 -7.40 5.60
C PHE A 147 1.64 -6.60 6.84
N ASN A 148 0.47 -6.87 7.40
CA ASN A 148 -0.06 -6.11 8.54
C ASN A 148 0.73 -6.39 9.83
N LEU A 149 1.10 -7.65 10.09
CA LEU A 149 1.92 -8.02 11.25
C LEU A 149 3.30 -7.38 11.16
N GLY A 150 3.92 -7.43 9.98
CA GLY A 150 5.21 -6.80 9.72
C GLY A 150 5.15 -5.29 9.89
N MET A 151 4.10 -4.64 9.38
CA MET A 151 3.90 -3.19 9.53
C MET A 151 3.73 -2.78 11.00
N ALA A 152 2.96 -3.53 11.78
CA ALA A 152 2.78 -3.26 13.20
C ALA A 152 4.09 -3.40 13.98
N ALA A 153 4.88 -4.46 13.71
CA ALA A 153 6.19 -4.64 14.32
C ALA A 153 7.18 -3.56 13.87
N ALA A 154 7.22 -3.26 12.57
CA ALA A 154 8.10 -2.23 12.00
C ALA A 154 7.86 -0.87 12.63
N SER A 155 6.60 -0.44 12.81
CA SER A 155 6.29 0.87 13.38
C SER A 155 6.73 1.00 14.83
N LEU A 156 6.57 -0.04 15.64
CA LEU A 156 7.09 -0.05 17.01
C LEU A 156 8.61 0.04 17.05
N ILE A 157 9.29 -0.79 16.26
CA ILE A 157 10.76 -0.81 16.19
C ILE A 157 11.28 0.52 15.63
N ALA A 158 10.63 1.07 14.61
CA ALA A 158 10.99 2.36 14.03
C ALA A 158 10.90 3.49 15.05
N GLY A 159 9.81 3.54 15.85
CA GLY A 159 9.66 4.53 16.91
C GLY A 159 10.75 4.43 17.98
N LEU A 160 11.07 3.20 18.43
CA LEU A 160 12.15 2.96 19.40
C LEU A 160 13.53 3.34 18.86
N LEU A 161 13.85 2.92 17.64
CA LEU A 161 15.16 3.20 17.04
C LEU A 161 15.32 4.68 16.69
N ALA A 162 14.25 5.38 16.31
CA ALA A 162 14.29 6.82 16.03
C ALA A 162 14.67 7.65 17.27
N GLU A 163 14.39 7.18 18.49
CA GLU A 163 14.84 7.83 19.74
C GLU A 163 16.34 7.62 20.00
N VAL A 164 16.93 6.56 19.44
CA VAL A 164 18.34 6.24 19.67
C VAL A 164 19.22 6.84 18.58
N SER A 165 18.97 6.52 17.32
CA SER A 165 19.75 7.00 16.17
C SER A 165 19.09 6.63 14.86
N PHE A 166 18.94 7.59 13.95
CA PHE A 166 18.48 7.33 12.58
C PHE A 166 19.50 6.51 11.77
N ALA A 167 20.81 6.69 12.00
CA ALA A 167 21.83 5.88 11.35
C ALA A 167 21.71 4.40 11.76
N LEU A 168 21.45 4.12 13.04
CA LEU A 168 21.17 2.75 13.52
C LEU A 168 19.89 2.20 12.88
N LEU A 169 18.85 3.02 12.75
CA LEU A 169 17.60 2.62 12.10
C LEU A 169 17.86 2.19 10.64
N PHE A 170 18.58 2.99 9.87
CA PHE A 170 18.95 2.62 8.48
C PHE A 170 19.82 1.37 8.41
N ALA A 171 20.75 1.20 9.37
CA ALA A 171 21.60 0.01 9.43
C ALA A 171 20.78 -1.27 9.75
N VAL A 172 19.82 -1.18 10.66
CA VAL A 172 18.92 -2.31 11.00
C VAL A 172 18.01 -2.66 9.83
N ASP A 173 17.46 -1.64 9.12
CA ASP A 173 16.68 -1.85 7.89
C ASP A 173 17.54 -2.52 6.81
N ALA A 174 18.76 -2.03 6.59
CA ALA A 174 19.71 -2.64 5.66
C ALA A 174 20.04 -4.11 6.03
N ALA A 175 20.24 -4.40 7.32
CA ALA A 175 20.51 -5.75 7.81
C ALA A 175 19.29 -6.68 7.58
N GLY A 176 18.08 -6.26 7.89
CA GLY A 176 16.85 -7.02 7.64
C GLY A 176 16.63 -7.29 6.15
N THR A 177 16.87 -6.27 5.31
CA THR A 177 16.80 -6.39 3.85
C THR A 177 17.87 -7.33 3.31
N LEU A 178 19.10 -7.29 3.86
CA LEU A 178 20.19 -8.21 3.51
C LEU A 178 19.86 -9.65 3.90
N VAL A 179 19.32 -9.88 5.09
CA VAL A 179 18.86 -11.22 5.53
C VAL A 179 17.81 -11.75 4.54
N THR A 180 16.87 -10.91 4.11
CA THR A 180 15.89 -11.29 3.08
C THR A 180 16.57 -11.62 1.75
N ALA A 181 17.53 -10.81 1.28
CA ALA A 181 18.27 -11.05 0.06
C ALA A 181 19.02 -12.40 0.09
N VAL A 182 19.68 -12.69 1.21
CA VAL A 182 20.42 -13.97 1.44
C VAL A 182 19.45 -15.15 1.48
N LEU A 183 18.31 -15.01 2.17
CA LEU A 183 17.28 -16.05 2.20
C LEU A 183 16.77 -16.36 0.78
N LEU A 184 16.46 -15.33 0.00
CA LEU A 184 16.02 -15.47 -1.39
C LEU A 184 17.11 -16.10 -2.26
N LEU A 185 18.37 -15.70 -2.09
CA LEU A 185 19.50 -16.23 -2.83
C LEU A 185 19.69 -17.73 -2.61
N TRP A 186 19.54 -18.20 -1.37
CA TRP A 186 19.85 -19.60 -1.00
C TRP A 186 18.65 -20.54 -1.10
N LYS A 187 17.42 -20.05 -0.87
CA LYS A 187 16.25 -20.91 -0.73
C LYS A 187 15.23 -20.75 -1.85
N VAL A 188 15.26 -19.66 -2.60
CA VAL A 188 14.31 -19.41 -3.69
C VAL A 188 15.00 -19.69 -5.03
N HIS A 189 14.45 -20.66 -5.77
CA HIS A 189 14.85 -20.93 -7.14
C HIS A 189 14.03 -20.09 -8.10
N GLU A 190 14.47 -20.02 -9.38
CA GLU A 190 13.70 -19.36 -10.40
C GLU A 190 12.35 -20.07 -10.61
N THR A 191 11.28 -19.28 -10.59
CA THR A 191 9.91 -19.80 -10.71
C THR A 191 9.29 -19.48 -12.06
N LYS A 192 9.96 -18.64 -12.88
CA LYS A 192 9.48 -18.30 -14.20
C LYS A 192 9.25 -19.57 -15.01
N PRO A 193 8.03 -19.82 -15.53
CA PRO A 193 7.78 -20.93 -16.42
C PRO A 193 8.68 -20.84 -17.65
N PRO A 194 9.16 -21.99 -18.19
CA PRO A 194 9.84 -21.99 -19.47
C PRO A 194 8.95 -21.35 -20.53
N ALA A 195 9.57 -20.57 -21.44
CA ALA A 195 8.82 -19.91 -22.51
C ALA A 195 8.00 -20.97 -23.25
N ARG A 196 6.66 -20.88 -23.15
CA ARG A 196 5.81 -21.68 -24.06
C ARG A 196 6.16 -21.26 -25.49
N PRO A 197 6.33 -22.22 -26.42
CA PRO A 197 6.32 -21.89 -27.84
C PRO A 197 5.10 -20.99 -28.08
N ALA A 198 5.32 -19.88 -28.79
CA ALA A 198 4.23 -18.95 -29.10
C ALA A 198 3.09 -19.80 -29.69
N ALA A 199 1.96 -19.86 -28.96
CA ALA A 199 0.74 -20.36 -29.56
C ALA A 199 0.47 -19.48 -30.80
N PRO A 200 -0.03 -20.04 -31.91
CA PRO A 200 -0.36 -19.23 -33.08
C PRO A 200 -1.17 -18.00 -32.63
N GLU A 201 -0.84 -16.85 -33.18
CA GLU A 201 -1.42 -15.52 -32.89
C GLU A 201 -2.91 -15.39 -33.23
N GLU A 202 -3.74 -16.39 -32.92
CA GLU A 202 -5.20 -16.38 -33.17
C GLU A 202 -6.04 -16.05 -31.93
N ALA A 203 -5.43 -15.72 -30.78
CA ALA A 203 -6.18 -15.01 -29.77
C ALA A 203 -6.22 -13.53 -30.19
N GLU A 204 -7.33 -13.12 -30.86
CA GLU A 204 -7.64 -11.70 -31.09
C GLU A 204 -7.33 -10.94 -29.81
N GLU A 205 -6.36 -10.01 -29.86
CA GLU A 205 -6.12 -9.09 -28.72
C GLU A 205 -7.47 -8.48 -28.37
N PRO A 206 -7.91 -8.54 -27.10
CA PRO A 206 -9.21 -8.01 -26.72
C PRO A 206 -9.34 -6.59 -27.26
N GLN A 207 -10.31 -6.34 -28.14
CA GLN A 207 -10.55 -5.03 -28.75
C GLN A 207 -10.74 -4.01 -27.64
N GLY A 208 -9.79 -3.08 -27.49
CA GLY A 208 -9.77 -2.05 -26.44
C GLY A 208 -8.47 -2.06 -25.67
N GLY A 209 -7.63 -1.03 -25.92
CA GLY A 209 -6.37 -0.83 -25.22
C GLY A 209 -6.53 -0.28 -23.80
N LEU A 210 -5.42 0.11 -23.19
CA LEU A 210 -5.38 0.88 -21.94
C LEU A 210 -6.25 2.15 -22.03
N HIS A 211 -6.38 2.71 -23.24
CA HIS A 211 -7.24 3.86 -23.57
C HIS A 211 -8.71 3.63 -23.12
N THR A 212 -9.25 2.41 -23.24
CA THR A 212 -10.63 2.11 -22.82
C THR A 212 -10.83 2.35 -21.32
N ALA A 213 -9.88 1.91 -20.47
CA ALA A 213 -9.93 2.19 -19.04
C ALA A 213 -9.71 3.68 -18.73
N LEU A 214 -8.86 4.38 -19.50
CA LEU A 214 -8.56 5.80 -19.33
C LEU A 214 -9.64 6.74 -19.90
N THR A 215 -10.63 6.24 -20.60
CA THR A 215 -11.79 7.01 -21.10
C THR A 215 -13.09 6.66 -20.40
N ASP A 216 -13.07 5.65 -19.56
CA ASP A 216 -14.24 5.21 -18.80
C ASP A 216 -14.54 6.14 -17.64
N ARG A 217 -15.48 7.05 -17.82
CA ARG A 217 -15.85 8.09 -16.84
C ARG A 217 -16.31 7.51 -15.50
N ALA A 218 -17.06 6.41 -15.49
CA ALA A 218 -17.56 5.82 -14.26
C ALA A 218 -16.41 5.19 -13.46
N PHE A 219 -15.51 4.51 -14.15
CA PHE A 219 -14.31 3.94 -13.56
C PHE A 219 -13.33 5.03 -13.07
N LEU A 220 -13.05 6.04 -13.88
CA LEU A 220 -12.15 7.16 -13.50
C LEU A 220 -12.69 7.97 -12.33
N SER A 221 -14.00 8.17 -12.24
CA SER A 221 -14.61 8.81 -11.07
C SER A 221 -14.36 8.01 -9.79
N PHE A 222 -14.48 6.68 -9.86
CA PHE A 222 -14.17 5.80 -8.74
C PHE A 222 -12.66 5.82 -8.41
N VAL A 223 -11.79 5.80 -9.42
CA VAL A 223 -10.32 5.89 -9.26
C VAL A 223 -9.94 7.22 -8.58
N GLY A 224 -10.52 8.35 -9.01
CA GLY A 224 -10.28 9.67 -8.42
C GLY A 224 -10.69 9.74 -6.95
N LEU A 225 -11.88 9.22 -6.60
CA LEU A 225 -12.33 9.17 -5.20
C LEU A 225 -11.46 8.24 -4.35
N SER A 226 -11.02 7.12 -4.92
CA SER A 226 -10.07 6.20 -4.24
C SER A 226 -8.69 6.82 -4.08
N LEU A 227 -8.25 7.69 -4.99
CA LEU A 227 -7.01 8.46 -4.85
C LEU A 227 -7.09 9.44 -3.68
N LEU A 228 -8.22 10.15 -3.50
CA LEU A 228 -8.43 11.02 -2.33
C LEU A 228 -8.32 10.21 -1.03
N LEU A 229 -8.97 9.05 -0.98
CA LEU A 229 -8.87 8.13 0.16
C LEU A 229 -7.41 7.72 0.44
N ALA A 230 -6.65 7.37 -0.60
CA ALA A 230 -5.26 6.97 -0.47
C ALA A 230 -4.37 8.12 0.01
N ILE A 231 -4.57 9.35 -0.49
CA ILE A 231 -3.83 10.54 -0.06
C ILE A 231 -4.07 10.82 1.42
N VAL A 232 -5.32 10.75 1.88
CA VAL A 232 -5.65 10.95 3.29
C VAL A 232 -5.07 9.85 4.15
N THR A 233 -5.18 8.58 3.73
CA THR A 233 -4.64 7.44 4.48
C THR A 233 -3.12 7.52 4.66
N LEU A 234 -2.40 7.95 3.62
CA LEU A 234 -0.94 8.04 3.68
C LEU A 234 -0.42 9.18 4.58
N GLN A 235 -1.27 10.11 5.02
CA GLN A 235 -0.88 11.09 6.04
C GLN A 235 -0.47 10.40 7.35
N SER A 236 -1.03 9.22 7.64
CA SER A 236 -0.66 8.44 8.83
C SER A 236 0.81 8.03 8.87
N SER A 237 1.44 7.83 7.71
CA SER A 237 2.84 7.41 7.61
C SER A 237 3.81 8.54 7.24
N THR A 238 3.30 9.68 6.74
CA THR A 238 4.15 10.75 6.22
C THR A 238 4.14 12.02 7.08
N ILE A 239 2.98 12.44 7.55
CA ILE A 239 2.80 13.72 8.26
C ILE A 239 2.49 13.51 9.76
N LEU A 240 1.77 12.45 10.11
CA LEU A 240 1.43 12.16 11.50
C LEU A 240 2.65 12.10 12.44
N PRO A 241 3.81 11.48 12.08
CA PRO A 241 4.99 11.50 12.94
C PRO A 241 5.49 12.92 13.22
N LEU A 242 5.33 13.87 12.28
CA LEU A 242 5.71 15.27 12.48
C LEU A 242 4.77 15.96 13.48
N ALA A 243 3.46 15.74 13.39
CA ALA A 243 2.49 16.30 14.34
C ALA A 243 2.74 15.80 15.75
N ILE A 244 2.89 14.48 15.95
CA ILE A 244 3.16 13.87 17.24
C ILE A 244 4.42 14.45 17.89
N THR A 245 5.48 14.66 17.12
CA THR A 245 6.71 15.25 17.65
C THR A 245 6.62 16.77 17.86
N ALA A 246 5.82 17.49 17.06
CA ALA A 246 5.54 18.91 17.27
C ALA A 246 4.79 19.16 18.60
N ASP A 247 3.92 18.22 19.02
CA ASP A 247 3.26 18.26 20.33
C ASP A 247 4.18 17.86 21.50
N GLY A 248 5.47 17.67 21.26
CA GLY A 248 6.45 17.29 22.29
C GLY A 248 6.41 15.83 22.69
N LEU A 249 5.65 14.99 21.99
CA LEU A 249 5.59 13.56 22.25
C LEU A 249 6.75 12.82 21.58
N ARG A 250 7.16 11.70 22.17
CA ARG A 250 8.30 10.91 21.67
C ARG A 250 7.94 10.15 20.39
N PRO A 251 8.92 9.87 19.51
CA PRO A 251 8.72 9.04 18.31
C PRO A 251 8.11 7.66 18.58
N THR A 252 8.34 7.06 19.75
CA THR A 252 7.69 5.82 20.19
C THR A 252 6.17 5.92 20.24
N VAL A 253 5.60 7.09 20.51
CA VAL A 253 4.15 7.31 20.49
C VAL A 253 3.61 7.10 19.09
N TYR A 254 4.28 7.63 18.05
CA TYR A 254 3.93 7.38 16.66
C TYR A 254 3.93 5.88 16.34
N GLY A 255 5.02 5.18 16.68
CA GLY A 255 5.12 3.74 16.49
C GLY A 255 3.98 2.96 17.17
N SER A 256 3.62 3.36 18.40
CA SER A 256 2.55 2.75 19.18
C SER A 256 1.16 2.99 18.56
N VAL A 257 0.89 4.21 18.07
CA VAL A 257 -0.37 4.57 17.41
C VAL A 257 -0.57 3.75 16.12
N VAL A 258 0.48 3.63 15.28
CA VAL A 258 0.40 2.84 14.04
C VAL A 258 0.28 1.34 14.34
N ALA A 259 1.01 0.83 15.34
CA ALA A 259 0.88 -0.56 15.77
C ALA A 259 -0.51 -0.88 16.31
N TYR A 260 -1.08 0.01 17.13
CA TYR A 260 -2.44 -0.09 17.63
C TYR A 260 -3.45 -0.14 16.47
N ALA A 261 -3.34 0.77 15.49
CA ALA A 261 -4.18 0.76 14.29
C ALA A 261 -4.07 -0.58 13.53
N GLY A 262 -2.86 -1.11 13.36
CA GLY A 262 -2.62 -2.41 12.74
C GLY A 262 -3.27 -3.57 13.50
N LEU A 263 -3.22 -3.58 14.83
CA LEU A 263 -3.89 -4.59 15.68
C LEU A 263 -5.42 -4.49 15.56
N LEU A 264 -5.97 -3.27 15.53
CA LEU A 264 -7.40 -3.06 15.29
C LEU A 264 -7.85 -3.60 13.94
N ILE A 265 -7.06 -3.40 12.87
CA ILE A 265 -7.33 -3.95 11.55
C ILE A 265 -7.39 -5.48 11.61
N VAL A 266 -6.40 -6.12 12.21
CA VAL A 266 -6.33 -7.59 12.33
C VAL A 266 -7.56 -8.12 13.09
N ALA A 267 -7.92 -7.51 14.20
CA ALA A 267 -9.09 -7.90 14.99
C ALA A 267 -10.42 -7.62 14.27
N GLY A 268 -10.55 -6.43 13.67
CA GLY A 268 -11.80 -5.96 13.07
C GLY A 268 -12.13 -6.61 11.74
N GLN A 269 -11.13 -6.98 10.94
CA GLN A 269 -11.36 -7.59 9.61
C GLN A 269 -12.09 -8.94 9.66
N LEU A 270 -12.10 -9.60 10.81
CA LEU A 270 -12.89 -10.83 10.99
C LEU A 270 -14.40 -10.56 11.02
N PHE A 271 -14.81 -9.36 11.43
CA PHE A 271 -16.20 -9.00 11.66
C PHE A 271 -16.77 -8.04 10.61
N VAL A 272 -15.96 -7.13 10.11
CA VAL A 272 -16.38 -6.06 9.17
C VAL A 272 -17.09 -6.59 7.93
N PRO A 273 -16.62 -7.63 7.21
CA PRO A 273 -17.32 -8.12 6.02
C PRO A 273 -18.77 -8.56 6.33
N LYS A 274 -18.99 -9.23 7.48
CA LYS A 274 -20.33 -9.65 7.91
C LYS A 274 -21.23 -8.47 8.28
N LEU A 275 -20.65 -7.42 8.86
CA LEU A 275 -21.40 -6.23 9.27
C LEU A 275 -21.95 -5.46 8.07
N ILE A 276 -21.15 -5.36 6.98
CA ILE A 276 -21.49 -4.55 5.79
C ILE A 276 -22.12 -5.37 4.65
N ASP A 277 -22.28 -6.67 4.81
CA ASP A 277 -22.75 -7.59 3.75
C ASP A 277 -24.08 -7.15 3.10
N ARG A 278 -24.96 -6.54 3.90
CA ARG A 278 -26.27 -6.05 3.44
C ARG A 278 -26.27 -4.59 2.97
N TRP A 279 -25.11 -3.90 3.07
CA TRP A 279 -25.04 -2.49 2.72
C TRP A 279 -24.74 -2.30 1.24
N ARG A 280 -25.27 -1.22 0.66
CA ARG A 280 -24.90 -0.83 -0.69
C ARG A 280 -23.43 -0.37 -0.70
N LYS A 281 -22.66 -0.83 -1.69
CA LYS A 281 -21.21 -0.59 -1.76
C LYS A 281 -20.85 0.90 -1.73
N GLY A 282 -21.61 1.74 -2.44
CA GLY A 282 -21.39 3.19 -2.44
C GLY A 282 -21.66 3.83 -1.08
N THR A 283 -22.71 3.40 -0.38
CA THR A 283 -23.01 3.86 0.98
C THR A 283 -21.91 3.43 1.95
N THR A 284 -21.43 2.18 1.85
CA THR A 284 -20.32 1.69 2.67
C THR A 284 -19.06 2.51 2.45
N LEU A 285 -18.72 2.81 1.18
CA LEU A 285 -17.58 3.65 0.84
C LEU A 285 -17.74 5.08 1.35
N ALA A 286 -18.95 5.65 1.27
CA ALA A 286 -19.22 6.98 1.83
C ALA A 286 -19.01 7.01 3.34
N VAL A 287 -19.61 6.06 4.08
CA VAL A 287 -19.41 5.93 5.53
C VAL A 287 -17.93 5.72 5.87
N ALA A 288 -17.24 4.86 5.13
CA ALA A 288 -15.82 4.63 5.31
C ALA A 288 -14.98 5.92 5.17
N ASN A 289 -15.26 6.72 4.13
CA ASN A 289 -14.59 8.00 3.90
C ASN A 289 -14.91 9.05 4.97
N VAL A 290 -16.15 9.07 5.51
CA VAL A 290 -16.51 9.91 6.65
C VAL A 290 -15.68 9.52 7.89
N PHE A 291 -15.65 8.25 8.25
CA PHE A 291 -14.85 7.79 9.38
C PHE A 291 -13.35 8.08 9.19
N LEU A 292 -12.83 7.85 7.99
CA LEU A 292 -11.43 8.13 7.70
C LEU A 292 -11.14 9.63 7.83
N GLY A 293 -11.95 10.48 7.19
CA GLY A 293 -11.80 11.94 7.26
C GLY A 293 -11.94 12.48 8.68
N LEU A 294 -12.97 12.02 9.43
CA LEU A 294 -13.16 12.41 10.83
C LEU A 294 -11.98 11.97 11.71
N GLY A 295 -11.46 10.76 11.51
CA GLY A 295 -10.30 10.27 12.27
C GLY A 295 -9.08 11.17 12.07
N PHE A 296 -8.80 11.59 10.84
CA PHE A 296 -7.71 12.54 10.60
C PHE A 296 -8.06 13.96 11.07
N ALA A 297 -9.30 14.42 10.96
CA ALA A 297 -9.70 15.71 11.53
C ALA A 297 -9.56 15.74 13.06
N CYS A 298 -9.80 14.63 13.75
CA CYS A 298 -9.57 14.52 15.19
C CYS A 298 -8.11 14.72 15.60
N VAL A 299 -7.14 14.51 14.69
CA VAL A 299 -5.73 14.78 14.96
C VAL A 299 -5.48 16.26 15.25
N ALA A 300 -6.25 17.18 14.62
CA ALA A 300 -6.18 18.61 14.92
C ALA A 300 -6.47 18.97 16.39
N LEU A 301 -7.14 18.09 17.13
CA LEU A 301 -7.52 18.27 18.54
C LEU A 301 -6.70 17.37 19.47
N ALA A 302 -5.87 16.48 18.91
CA ALA A 302 -5.06 15.58 19.70
C ALA A 302 -3.78 16.31 20.17
N ALA A 303 -3.54 16.30 21.47
CA ALA A 303 -2.31 16.84 22.07
C ALA A 303 -1.63 15.81 22.99
N ASP A 304 -2.23 14.64 23.16
CA ASP A 304 -1.77 13.58 24.05
C ASP A 304 -1.97 12.19 23.45
N VAL A 305 -1.40 11.17 24.09
CA VAL A 305 -1.47 9.77 23.61
C VAL A 305 -2.92 9.27 23.48
N PRO A 306 -3.83 9.46 24.46
CA PRO A 306 -5.23 9.07 24.31
C PRO A 306 -5.93 9.73 23.11
N GLY A 307 -5.69 11.01 22.84
CA GLY A 307 -6.24 11.73 21.71
C GLY A 307 -5.81 11.12 20.38
N TYR A 308 -4.52 10.83 20.22
CA TYR A 308 -3.98 10.14 19.03
C TYR A 308 -4.53 8.72 18.87
N LEU A 309 -4.70 7.96 19.96
CA LEU A 309 -5.30 6.62 19.91
C LEU A 309 -6.78 6.68 19.52
N LEU A 310 -7.53 7.67 20.01
CA LEU A 310 -8.92 7.88 19.61
C LEU A 310 -9.02 8.22 18.12
N ALA A 311 -8.23 9.17 17.64
CA ALA A 311 -8.14 9.50 16.23
C ALA A 311 -7.80 8.26 15.39
N ALA A 312 -6.80 7.45 15.82
CA ALA A 312 -6.41 6.21 15.20
C ALA A 312 -7.55 5.19 15.13
N THR A 313 -8.34 5.06 16.19
CA THR A 313 -9.51 4.18 16.20
C THR A 313 -10.50 4.58 15.10
N VAL A 314 -10.82 5.87 15.02
CA VAL A 314 -11.81 6.38 14.06
C VAL A 314 -11.35 6.18 12.61
N TRP A 315 -10.13 6.59 12.24
CA TRP A 315 -9.66 6.38 10.85
C TRP A 315 -9.47 4.90 10.51
N THR A 316 -9.11 4.06 11.48
CA THR A 316 -8.92 2.63 11.26
C THR A 316 -10.25 1.94 10.95
N VAL A 317 -11.33 2.32 11.65
CA VAL A 317 -12.68 1.86 11.32
C VAL A 317 -13.03 2.22 9.87
N GLY A 318 -12.76 3.46 9.45
CA GLY A 318 -12.94 3.88 8.06
C GLY A 318 -12.16 3.01 7.08
N SER A 319 -10.88 2.76 7.35
CA SER A 319 -10.01 1.92 6.50
C SER A 319 -10.54 0.49 6.38
N MET A 320 -10.99 -0.11 7.48
CA MET A 320 -11.57 -1.46 7.47
C MET A 320 -12.86 -1.55 6.66
N LEU A 321 -13.73 -0.54 6.76
CA LEU A 321 -14.98 -0.47 6.01
C LEU A 321 -14.74 -0.27 4.51
N ALA A 322 -13.67 0.43 4.10
CA ALA A 322 -13.37 0.72 2.71
C ALA A 322 -12.85 -0.49 1.92
N ALA A 323 -12.10 -1.39 2.55
CA ALA A 323 -11.35 -2.43 1.84
C ALA A 323 -12.23 -3.42 1.04
N PRO A 324 -13.30 -4.05 1.61
CA PRO A 324 -14.14 -4.99 0.87
C PRO A 324 -14.90 -4.35 -0.31
N PRO A 325 -15.61 -3.21 -0.14
CA PRO A 325 -16.37 -2.62 -1.25
C PRO A 325 -15.46 -2.05 -2.34
N ASN A 326 -14.25 -1.57 -2.04
CA ASN A 326 -13.29 -1.16 -3.05
C ASN A 326 -12.94 -2.32 -4.00
N ALA A 327 -12.57 -3.47 -3.46
CA ALA A 327 -12.25 -4.66 -4.25
C ALA A 327 -13.45 -5.11 -5.12
N ALA A 328 -14.65 -5.09 -4.54
CA ALA A 328 -15.87 -5.47 -5.25
C ALA A 328 -16.21 -4.51 -6.40
N VAL A 329 -16.10 -3.20 -6.18
CA VAL A 329 -16.39 -2.17 -7.20
C VAL A 329 -15.40 -2.23 -8.35
N ILE A 330 -14.11 -2.46 -8.09
CA ILE A 330 -13.10 -2.65 -9.15
C ILE A 330 -13.48 -3.85 -10.02
N ALA A 331 -13.84 -4.97 -9.39
CA ALA A 331 -14.22 -6.19 -10.11
C ALA A 331 -15.48 -5.97 -10.98
N GLU A 332 -16.47 -5.23 -10.48
CA GLU A 332 -17.72 -4.94 -11.19
C GLU A 332 -17.57 -3.94 -12.36
N LEU A 333 -16.68 -2.95 -12.21
CA LEU A 333 -16.44 -1.96 -13.25
C LEU A 333 -15.48 -2.44 -14.34
N SER A 334 -14.78 -3.55 -14.12
CA SER A 334 -13.77 -4.08 -15.03
C SER A 334 -14.38 -5.14 -15.93
N PRO A 335 -14.53 -4.92 -17.25
CA PRO A 335 -14.92 -5.96 -18.20
C PRO A 335 -13.96 -7.14 -18.11
N GLU A 336 -14.47 -8.39 -18.25
CA GLU A 336 -13.66 -9.60 -18.07
C GLU A 336 -12.41 -9.61 -18.96
N ALA A 337 -12.57 -9.27 -20.24
CA ALA A 337 -11.48 -9.23 -21.20
C ALA A 337 -10.43 -8.14 -20.92
N LEU A 338 -10.77 -7.09 -20.15
CA LEU A 338 -9.92 -5.93 -19.88
C LEU A 338 -9.54 -5.80 -18.41
N ARG A 339 -9.90 -6.77 -17.56
CA ARG A 339 -9.75 -6.72 -16.09
C ARG A 339 -8.33 -6.35 -15.67
N GLY A 340 -7.30 -6.91 -16.30
CA GLY A 340 -5.91 -6.58 -16.00
C GLY A 340 -5.57 -5.10 -16.27
N ARG A 341 -6.10 -4.52 -17.36
CA ARG A 341 -5.88 -3.11 -17.72
C ARG A 341 -6.55 -2.14 -16.75
N TYR A 342 -7.78 -2.44 -16.32
CA TYR A 342 -8.48 -1.66 -15.29
C TYR A 342 -7.78 -1.73 -13.93
N GLN A 343 -7.35 -2.92 -13.53
CA GLN A 343 -6.58 -3.08 -12.30
C GLN A 343 -5.26 -2.32 -12.34
N SER A 344 -4.54 -2.33 -13.46
CA SER A 344 -3.29 -1.59 -13.62
C SER A 344 -3.51 -0.08 -13.41
N VAL A 345 -4.57 0.51 -14.00
CA VAL A 345 -4.91 1.93 -13.76
C VAL A 345 -5.25 2.18 -12.30
N PHE A 346 -6.02 1.30 -11.67
CA PHE A 346 -6.35 1.44 -10.25
C PHE A 346 -5.12 1.37 -9.36
N TYR A 347 -4.19 0.45 -9.61
CA TYR A 347 -2.98 0.30 -8.82
C TYR A 347 -2.02 1.50 -8.92
N LEU A 348 -2.15 2.37 -9.92
CA LEU A 348 -1.41 3.64 -9.97
C LEU A 348 -1.82 4.64 -8.89
N ILE A 349 -2.95 4.45 -8.22
CA ILE A 349 -3.42 5.29 -7.11
C ILE A 349 -2.39 5.33 -5.98
N PHE A 350 -1.87 4.19 -5.57
CA PHE A 350 -0.96 4.11 -4.43
C PHE A 350 0.38 4.82 -4.67
N PRO A 351 1.10 4.58 -5.77
CA PRO A 351 2.29 5.35 -6.09
C PRO A 351 2.02 6.85 -6.27
N ALA A 352 0.91 7.23 -6.92
CA ALA A 352 0.54 8.63 -7.06
C ALA A 352 0.28 9.29 -5.69
N ALA A 353 -0.47 8.63 -4.82
CA ALA A 353 -0.71 9.09 -3.46
C ALA A 353 0.60 9.14 -2.64
N SER A 354 1.54 8.21 -2.85
CA SER A 354 2.85 8.20 -2.17
C SER A 354 3.74 9.40 -2.54
N PHE A 355 3.49 10.05 -3.68
CA PHE A 355 4.11 11.33 -4.02
C PHE A 355 3.29 12.51 -3.49
N ILE A 356 1.96 12.53 -3.80
CA ILE A 356 1.10 13.67 -3.50
C ILE A 356 0.94 13.88 -1.98
N ALA A 357 0.73 12.81 -1.22
CA ALA A 357 0.45 12.91 0.20
C ALA A 357 1.58 13.58 1.01
N PRO A 358 2.84 13.15 0.91
CA PRO A 358 3.92 13.83 1.65
C PRO A 358 4.24 15.21 1.09
N ALA A 359 4.22 15.41 -0.23
CA ALA A 359 4.54 16.70 -0.84
C ALA A 359 3.48 17.78 -0.48
N ALA A 360 2.22 17.49 -0.72
CA ALA A 360 1.12 18.39 -0.38
C ALA A 360 0.89 18.48 1.13
N GLY A 361 1.03 17.35 1.85
CA GLY A 361 0.86 17.29 3.30
C GLY A 361 1.94 18.08 4.04
N GLY A 362 3.20 17.94 3.63
CA GLY A 362 4.31 18.71 4.23
C GLY A 362 4.14 20.22 4.03
N ALA A 363 3.76 20.65 2.83
CA ALA A 363 3.45 22.05 2.55
C ALA A 363 2.23 22.53 3.36
N SER A 364 1.15 21.74 3.37
CA SER A 364 -0.05 22.07 4.13
C SER A 364 0.22 22.19 5.63
N LEU A 365 0.99 21.26 6.21
CA LEU A 365 1.36 21.33 7.63
C LEU A 365 2.22 22.57 7.92
N GLU A 366 3.20 22.90 7.06
CA GLU A 366 4.08 24.07 7.28
C GLU A 366 3.32 25.38 7.23
N PHE A 367 2.41 25.57 6.26
CA PHE A 367 1.75 26.85 6.03
C PHE A 367 0.43 27.02 6.78
N LEU A 368 -0.26 25.93 7.12
CA LEU A 368 -1.59 25.93 7.68
C LEU A 368 -1.66 25.30 9.09
N GLY A 369 -0.56 24.67 9.56
CA GLY A 369 -0.55 24.02 10.88
C GLY A 369 -1.65 22.96 10.99
N ASP A 370 -2.38 22.95 12.09
CA ASP A 370 -3.44 21.97 12.39
C ASP A 370 -4.63 21.99 11.41
N TRP A 371 -4.81 23.08 10.66
CA TRP A 371 -5.78 23.13 9.56
C TRP A 371 -5.52 22.08 8.49
N HIS A 372 -4.28 21.56 8.37
CA HIS A 372 -3.96 20.41 7.55
C HIS A 372 -4.90 19.23 7.82
N TRP A 373 -5.14 18.93 9.09
CA TRP A 373 -5.98 17.82 9.50
C TRP A 373 -7.46 18.05 9.21
N VAL A 374 -7.91 19.29 9.34
CA VAL A 374 -9.28 19.70 8.94
C VAL A 374 -9.47 19.54 7.43
N ILE A 375 -8.45 19.89 6.62
CA ILE A 375 -8.46 19.68 5.17
C ILE A 375 -8.55 18.17 4.85
N CYS A 376 -7.81 17.31 5.57
CA CYS A 376 -7.93 15.85 5.41
C CYS A 376 -9.37 15.38 5.69
N GLY A 377 -10.02 15.93 6.72
CA GLY A 377 -11.44 15.71 7.01
C GLY A 377 -12.35 16.14 5.87
N GLY A 378 -12.09 17.32 5.30
CA GLY A 378 -12.81 17.86 4.14
C GLY A 378 -12.67 16.97 2.89
N LEU A 379 -11.46 16.48 2.62
CA LEU A 379 -11.22 15.54 1.52
C LEU A 379 -12.00 14.22 1.72
N GLY A 380 -12.06 13.72 2.95
CA GLY A 380 -12.89 12.57 3.31
C GLY A 380 -14.39 12.83 3.06
N ALA A 381 -14.89 14.01 3.43
CA ALA A 381 -16.28 14.40 3.17
C ALA A 381 -16.58 14.53 1.67
N VAL A 382 -15.68 15.13 0.88
CA VAL A 382 -15.78 15.21 -0.59
C VAL A 382 -15.81 13.82 -1.20
N ALA A 383 -14.93 12.93 -0.78
CA ALA A 383 -14.91 11.54 -1.26
C ALA A 383 -16.21 10.80 -0.90
N ALA A 384 -16.73 10.99 0.32
CA ALA A 384 -17.99 10.40 0.76
C ALA A 384 -19.18 10.88 -0.10
N ALA A 385 -19.31 12.19 -0.28
CA ALA A 385 -20.34 12.78 -1.14
C ALA A 385 -20.20 12.27 -2.59
N GLY A 386 -18.98 12.23 -3.12
CA GLY A 386 -18.70 11.70 -4.45
C GLY A 386 -19.17 10.26 -4.62
N HIS A 387 -18.88 9.38 -3.66
CA HIS A 387 -19.32 7.99 -3.71
C HIS A 387 -20.84 7.84 -3.71
N LEU A 388 -21.57 8.68 -2.97
CA LEU A 388 -23.04 8.70 -2.98
C LEU A 388 -23.59 9.19 -4.31
N LEU A 389 -23.02 10.27 -4.86
CA LEU A 389 -23.47 10.88 -6.12
C LEU A 389 -23.27 9.95 -7.32
N ILE A 390 -22.13 9.25 -7.40
CA ILE A 390 -21.86 8.35 -8.53
C ILE A 390 -22.50 6.97 -8.38
N GLN A 391 -22.98 6.61 -7.18
CA GLN A 391 -23.55 5.29 -6.92
C GLN A 391 -24.69 4.90 -7.89
N PRO A 392 -25.71 5.75 -8.16
CA PRO A 392 -26.81 5.36 -9.05
C PRO A 392 -26.36 5.12 -10.49
N ALA A 393 -25.40 5.91 -10.99
CA ALA A 393 -24.85 5.74 -12.33
C ALA A 393 -24.06 4.45 -12.46
N ARG A 394 -23.28 4.12 -11.44
CA ARG A 394 -22.50 2.88 -11.36
C ARG A 394 -23.39 1.64 -11.30
N GLU A 395 -24.43 1.67 -10.45
CA GLU A 395 -25.35 0.53 -10.32
C GLU A 395 -26.11 0.29 -11.62
N ARG A 396 -26.60 1.34 -12.30
CA ARG A 396 -27.25 1.21 -13.61
C ARG A 396 -26.32 0.58 -14.64
N ARG A 397 -25.04 0.95 -14.68
CA ARG A 397 -24.10 0.37 -15.60
C ARG A 397 -23.88 -1.12 -15.32
N VAL A 398 -23.70 -1.50 -14.05
CA VAL A 398 -23.52 -2.93 -13.66
C VAL A 398 -24.74 -3.75 -14.00
N SER A 399 -25.97 -3.21 -13.80
CA SER A 399 -27.20 -3.90 -14.18
C SER A 399 -27.31 -4.09 -15.69
N ALA A 400 -27.04 -3.04 -16.48
CA ALA A 400 -27.07 -3.12 -17.94
C ALA A 400 -26.04 -4.12 -18.52
N GLU A 401 -24.87 -4.25 -17.88
CA GLU A 401 -23.86 -5.23 -18.28
C GLU A 401 -24.29 -6.65 -17.97
N ARG A 402 -24.93 -6.88 -16.81
CA ARG A 402 -25.51 -8.20 -16.45
C ARG A 402 -26.63 -8.61 -17.39
N GLU A 403 -27.55 -7.72 -17.71
CA GLU A 403 -28.63 -7.97 -18.67
C GLU A 403 -28.08 -8.36 -20.05
N ARG A 404 -27.00 -7.71 -20.52
CA ARG A 404 -26.35 -8.07 -21.80
C ARG A 404 -25.75 -9.47 -21.80
N LEU A 405 -25.23 -9.92 -20.67
CA LEU A 405 -24.63 -11.27 -20.54
C LEU A 405 -25.68 -12.38 -20.36
N GLU A 406 -26.89 -12.05 -19.87
CA GLU A 406 -28.00 -12.98 -19.67
C GLU A 406 -28.89 -13.14 -20.92
N ILE A 407 -28.79 -12.29 -21.94
CA ILE A 407 -29.54 -12.47 -23.19
C ILE A 407 -28.86 -13.57 -24.00
N PRO A 408 -29.54 -14.71 -24.25
CA PRO A 408 -28.99 -15.74 -25.13
C PRO A 408 -28.78 -15.13 -26.54
N VAL A 409 -27.63 -15.32 -27.12
CA VAL A 409 -27.36 -15.00 -28.51
C VAL A 409 -28.31 -15.93 -29.30
N ALA A 410 -29.45 -15.37 -29.75
CA ALA A 410 -30.35 -16.05 -30.66
C ALA A 410 -29.56 -16.39 -31.91
N GLY A 411 -29.31 -17.70 -32.11
CA GLY A 411 -28.50 -18.29 -33.17
C GLY A 411 -29.08 -18.11 -34.56
#